data_c3646b4e0d70205c86dbbde846367e55
#
_entry.id   c3646b4e0d70205c86dbbde846367e55
#
_cell.length_a   1.000
_cell.length_b   1.000
_cell.length_c   1.000
_cell.angle_alpha   90.00
_cell.angle_beta   90.00
_cell.angle_gamma   90.00
#
_symmetry.space_group_name_H-M   'P 1'
#
loop_
_entity.id
_entity.type
_entity.pdbx_description
1 polymer ?
#
loop_
_entity_poly.entity_id
_entity_poly.type
_entity_poly.pdbx_seq_one_letter_code
_entity_poly.pdbx_strand_id
1 'polypeptide(L)'
;MSTAPAPPSAGQAAGKHQMPRVHYLNADYGIRSWLFTTDHKRIALLYLGSISLFFVLGGLFATIIRLELMTPAGDLMESETYNKLFTMHGVVMVFFFLIPSIPAVLGNFLVPMMIGARDLAFPRINLLSWYVYTLGGLFTLFAMLSGGVDTGWTFYTPYSSTYANTHVMATALGVFIVGFSSILTGFNFIITIHKMRAPGLTWFRMPLFIWAHYATSLIMILGTPVVAIAIALVGLERMFRIGIFDPALGGDPVLFQHLFWFYSHPAVYIMILPSMGVISEIICCFSRKKIFGYSFVAFSSVAIALLGFLVWGHHMFVSSQSMYAGMVFSVLSFLVAIPSAVKVFNWTATLYKGSVIYSAPMLYAMGFIGLFTMGGLTGLFLSTLATDVHLHDTYFVVAHFHYIMVGGAIMGYLGGIHFWWPKISGRLYPEGWARFSALVIFIGFNLTFFPQFVLGYLGMPRRYHAYPEEFQVLNVMSTAGASILAVGYAIPLVYLIWSLRYGPAAGPNPWNAKGLEWETPSPPPTFNFPETPVVEEEAYEYFPAREAKVV
;
A
#
# COMPACT_ATOMS: atom_id res chain seq x y z
N MET A 1 14.45 -41.95 5.07
CA MET A 1 13.95 -41.00 4.05
C MET A 1 12.49 -41.35 3.80
N SER A 2 11.58 -40.75 4.55
CA SER A 2 10.14 -40.83 4.31
C SER A 2 9.76 -39.70 3.37
N THR A 3 9.40 -40.03 2.14
CA THR A 3 8.90 -39.08 1.15
C THR A 3 7.53 -38.61 1.59
N ALA A 4 7.46 -37.40 2.15
CA ALA A 4 6.17 -36.71 2.30
C ALA A 4 5.51 -36.64 0.90
N PRO A 5 4.19 -36.93 0.76
CA PRO A 5 3.54 -36.84 -0.52
C PRO A 5 3.67 -35.41 -1.06
N ALA A 6 4.11 -35.30 -2.29
CA ALA A 6 4.17 -34.02 -2.99
C ALA A 6 2.78 -33.37 -2.96
N PRO A 7 2.67 -32.06 -2.66
CA PRO A 7 1.39 -31.38 -2.72
C PRO A 7 0.82 -31.52 -4.14
N PRO A 8 -0.49 -31.70 -4.31
CA PRO A 8 -1.07 -31.79 -5.63
C PRO A 8 -0.69 -30.53 -6.42
N SER A 9 -0.16 -30.71 -7.64
CA SER A 9 0.07 -29.61 -8.57
C SER A 9 -1.26 -28.83 -8.72
N ALA A 10 -1.21 -27.53 -8.92
CA ALA A 10 -2.39 -26.66 -9.05
C ALA A 10 -3.40 -27.16 -10.12
N GLY A 11 -2.99 -28.10 -10.98
CA GLY A 11 -3.85 -28.80 -11.96
C GLY A 11 -4.57 -30.05 -11.42
N GLN A 12 -4.12 -30.65 -10.29
CA GLN A 12 -4.74 -31.89 -9.78
C GLN A 12 -5.84 -31.64 -8.73
N ALA A 13 -5.96 -30.44 -8.16
CA ALA A 13 -7.04 -30.05 -7.25
C ALA A 13 -8.34 -29.62 -7.97
N ALA A 14 -8.42 -29.71 -9.28
CA ALA A 14 -9.61 -29.39 -10.07
C ALA A 14 -10.72 -30.47 -10.01
N GLY A 15 -10.81 -31.23 -8.93
CA GLY A 15 -11.96 -32.08 -8.62
C GLY A 15 -13.15 -31.24 -8.25
N LYS A 16 -14.15 -31.16 -9.14
CA LYS A 16 -15.57 -30.76 -9.01
C LYS A 16 -15.99 -30.00 -7.72
N HIS A 17 -15.19 -29.00 -7.26
CA HIS A 17 -15.66 -28.11 -6.22
C HIS A 17 -16.81 -27.27 -6.76
N GLN A 18 -17.96 -27.35 -6.11
CA GLN A 18 -19.08 -26.46 -6.42
C GLN A 18 -19.03 -25.25 -5.51
N MET A 19 -19.22 -24.07 -6.09
CA MET A 19 -19.37 -22.85 -5.29
C MET A 19 -20.64 -22.94 -4.43
N PRO A 20 -20.65 -22.31 -3.24
CA PRO A 20 -21.87 -22.23 -2.43
C PRO A 20 -23.03 -21.64 -3.24
N ARG A 21 -24.24 -22.17 -3.05
CA ARG A 21 -25.43 -21.65 -3.76
C ARG A 21 -25.74 -20.20 -3.37
N VAL A 22 -25.54 -19.84 -2.10
CA VAL A 22 -25.74 -18.48 -1.58
C VAL A 22 -24.43 -18.01 -0.94
N HIS A 23 -23.96 -16.86 -1.36
CA HIS A 23 -22.72 -16.22 -0.85
C HIS A 23 -22.88 -14.69 -0.95
N TYR A 24 -21.93 -13.94 -0.39
CA TYR A 24 -22.01 -12.49 -0.29
C TYR A 24 -22.16 -11.77 -1.65
N LEU A 25 -21.71 -12.35 -2.77
CA LEU A 25 -21.84 -11.75 -4.10
C LEU A 25 -23.26 -11.85 -4.65
N ASN A 26 -24.03 -12.91 -4.31
CA ASN A 26 -25.35 -13.19 -4.85
C ASN A 26 -26.47 -13.22 -3.79
N ALA A 27 -26.18 -12.78 -2.56
CA ALA A 27 -27.18 -12.70 -1.49
C ALA A 27 -28.32 -11.74 -1.83
N ASP A 28 -28.01 -10.66 -2.55
CA ASP A 28 -28.95 -9.66 -3.08
C ASP A 28 -28.50 -9.14 -4.43
N TYR A 29 -29.44 -8.71 -5.27
CA TYR A 29 -29.18 -8.22 -6.62
C TYR A 29 -29.54 -6.75 -6.81
N GLY A 30 -28.97 -6.13 -7.85
CA GLY A 30 -29.22 -4.76 -8.25
C GLY A 30 -28.28 -3.73 -7.58
N ILE A 31 -28.12 -2.60 -8.25
CA ILE A 31 -27.19 -1.51 -7.87
C ILE A 31 -27.51 -1.01 -6.46
N ARG A 32 -28.78 -0.88 -6.10
CA ARG A 32 -29.20 -0.39 -4.79
C ARG A 32 -28.67 -1.28 -3.66
N SER A 33 -28.67 -2.62 -3.83
CA SER A 33 -28.18 -3.56 -2.82
C SER A 33 -26.67 -3.43 -2.57
N TRP A 34 -25.90 -2.96 -3.57
CA TRP A 34 -24.48 -2.68 -3.44
C TRP A 34 -24.22 -1.31 -2.80
N LEU A 35 -24.92 -0.27 -3.26
CA LEU A 35 -24.69 1.08 -2.76
C LEU A 35 -25.09 1.27 -1.28
N PHE A 36 -26.04 0.49 -0.77
CA PHE A 36 -26.50 0.55 0.62
C PHE A 36 -26.11 -0.69 1.45
N THR A 37 -25.13 -1.45 0.97
CA THR A 37 -24.67 -2.65 1.68
C THR A 37 -23.99 -2.31 3.00
N THR A 38 -24.18 -3.15 3.99
CA THR A 38 -23.41 -3.12 5.23
C THR A 38 -22.44 -4.29 5.34
N ASP A 39 -22.44 -5.22 4.38
CA ASP A 39 -21.50 -6.35 4.33
C ASP A 39 -20.09 -5.85 4.02
N HIS A 40 -19.16 -6.06 4.93
CA HIS A 40 -17.77 -5.61 4.83
C HIS A 40 -17.07 -6.12 3.56
N LYS A 41 -17.45 -7.30 3.05
CA LYS A 41 -16.88 -7.88 1.83
C LYS A 41 -17.31 -7.14 0.57
N ARG A 42 -18.61 -6.75 0.48
CA ARG A 42 -19.10 -5.93 -0.62
C ARG A 42 -18.50 -4.53 -0.59
N ILE A 43 -18.36 -3.93 0.60
CA ILE A 43 -17.69 -2.63 0.76
C ILE A 43 -16.22 -2.72 0.32
N ALA A 44 -15.53 -3.81 0.64
CA ALA A 44 -14.17 -4.07 0.15
C ALA A 44 -14.09 -4.08 -1.39
N LEU A 45 -15.09 -4.67 -2.08
CA LEU A 45 -15.14 -4.67 -3.55
C LEU A 45 -15.51 -3.30 -4.13
N LEU A 46 -16.34 -2.51 -3.46
CA LEU A 46 -16.59 -1.12 -3.85
C LEU A 46 -15.29 -0.29 -3.78
N TYR A 47 -14.50 -0.47 -2.72
CA TYR A 47 -13.17 0.11 -2.63
C TYR A 47 -12.23 -0.43 -3.73
N LEU A 48 -12.22 -1.74 -3.97
CA LEU A 48 -11.38 -2.35 -5.02
C LEU A 48 -11.65 -1.70 -6.39
N GLY A 49 -12.90 -1.52 -6.77
CA GLY A 49 -13.27 -0.84 -8.01
C GLY A 49 -12.81 0.61 -8.05
N SER A 50 -13.06 1.36 -6.97
CA SER A 50 -12.74 2.78 -6.87
C SER A 50 -11.22 3.03 -6.89
N ILE A 51 -10.44 2.29 -6.09
CA ILE A 51 -8.98 2.47 -6.04
C ILE A 51 -8.30 1.98 -7.33
N SER A 52 -8.85 0.96 -8.00
CA SER A 52 -8.32 0.49 -9.29
C SER A 52 -8.47 1.55 -10.37
N LEU A 53 -9.57 2.31 -10.37
CA LEU A 53 -9.71 3.46 -11.27
C LEU A 53 -8.60 4.49 -11.04
N PHE A 54 -8.34 4.87 -9.79
CA PHE A 54 -7.28 5.83 -9.47
C PHE A 54 -5.89 5.28 -9.76
N PHE A 55 -5.66 3.98 -9.58
CA PHE A 55 -4.40 3.34 -9.97
C PHE A 55 -4.15 3.45 -11.48
N VAL A 56 -5.16 3.17 -12.30
CA VAL A 56 -5.05 3.29 -13.77
C VAL A 56 -4.79 4.74 -14.17
N LEU A 57 -5.52 5.70 -13.59
CA LEU A 57 -5.30 7.13 -13.89
C LEU A 57 -3.90 7.59 -13.48
N GLY A 58 -3.47 7.26 -12.26
CA GLY A 58 -2.12 7.60 -11.79
C GLY A 58 -1.01 6.94 -12.60
N GLY A 59 -1.20 5.69 -13.00
CA GLY A 59 -0.28 4.96 -13.89
C GLY A 59 -0.19 5.58 -15.28
N LEU A 60 -1.32 6.04 -15.84
CA LEU A 60 -1.35 6.75 -17.11
C LEU A 60 -0.55 8.06 -17.03
N PHE A 61 -0.72 8.85 -15.97
CA PHE A 61 0.07 10.06 -15.76
C PHE A 61 1.56 9.75 -15.67
N ALA A 62 1.95 8.71 -14.94
CA ALA A 62 3.34 8.27 -14.84
C ALA A 62 3.92 7.89 -16.21
N THR A 63 3.14 7.20 -17.04
CA THR A 63 3.55 6.82 -18.39
C THR A 63 3.80 8.06 -19.25
N ILE A 64 2.90 9.04 -19.23
CA ILE A 64 3.04 10.29 -19.98
C ILE A 64 4.26 11.09 -19.50
N ILE A 65 4.48 11.19 -18.17
CA ILE A 65 5.69 11.81 -17.59
C ILE A 65 6.96 11.13 -18.11
N ARG A 66 6.99 9.80 -18.18
CA ARG A 66 8.17 9.07 -18.66
C ARG A 66 8.38 9.23 -20.17
N LEU A 67 7.32 9.37 -20.96
CA LEU A 67 7.43 9.66 -22.39
C LEU A 67 8.04 11.05 -22.64
N GLU A 68 7.64 12.06 -21.86
CA GLU A 68 8.26 13.40 -21.92
C GLU A 68 9.76 13.33 -21.68
N LEU A 69 10.19 12.54 -20.70
CA LEU A 69 11.60 12.42 -20.32
C LEU A 69 12.43 11.48 -21.23
N MET A 70 11.93 11.11 -22.41
CA MET A 70 12.73 10.40 -23.42
C MET A 70 13.75 11.32 -24.12
N THR A 71 13.43 12.60 -24.22
CA THR A 71 14.26 13.60 -24.86
C THR A 71 14.68 14.69 -23.87
N PRO A 72 15.91 15.22 -23.94
CA PRO A 72 16.42 16.22 -23.01
C PRO A 72 15.66 17.54 -23.02
N ALA A 73 15.16 17.96 -24.18
CA ALA A 73 14.52 19.26 -24.37
C ALA A 73 13.07 19.34 -23.87
N GLY A 74 12.39 18.17 -23.70
CA GLY A 74 10.97 18.14 -23.36
C GLY A 74 10.09 18.53 -24.55
N ASP A 75 9.78 17.55 -25.43
CA ASP A 75 9.18 17.82 -26.75
C ASP A 75 7.67 17.56 -26.82
N LEU A 76 7.09 16.83 -25.85
CA LEU A 76 5.69 16.45 -25.85
C LEU A 76 4.76 17.49 -25.25
N MET A 77 5.24 18.23 -24.24
CA MET A 77 4.41 19.16 -23.48
C MET A 77 5.20 20.33 -22.90
N GLU A 78 4.47 21.38 -22.57
CA GLU A 78 5.03 22.50 -21.83
C GLU A 78 5.22 22.19 -20.36
N SER A 79 6.14 22.91 -19.69
CA SER A 79 6.49 22.75 -18.28
C SER A 79 5.28 22.79 -17.34
N GLU A 80 4.30 23.66 -17.63
CA GLU A 80 3.08 23.78 -16.81
C GLU A 80 2.24 22.49 -16.86
N THR A 81 2.07 21.89 -18.04
CA THR A 81 1.37 20.62 -18.22
C THR A 81 2.10 19.48 -17.53
N TYR A 82 3.42 19.43 -17.64
CA TYR A 82 4.26 18.47 -16.92
C TYR A 82 4.09 18.58 -15.41
N ASN A 83 4.09 19.81 -14.86
CA ASN A 83 3.90 20.09 -13.44
C ASN A 83 2.53 19.60 -12.93
N LYS A 84 1.49 19.79 -13.74
CA LYS A 84 0.15 19.26 -13.43
C LYS A 84 0.11 17.72 -13.45
N LEU A 85 0.78 17.08 -14.40
CA LEU A 85 0.81 15.62 -14.51
C LEU A 85 1.53 14.98 -13.32
N PHE A 86 2.73 15.43 -12.93
CA PHE A 86 3.41 14.83 -11.80
C PHE A 86 2.69 15.12 -10.47
N THR A 87 2.04 16.29 -10.35
CA THR A 87 1.23 16.61 -9.18
C THR A 87 0.04 15.69 -9.05
N MET A 88 -0.74 15.53 -10.13
CA MET A 88 -1.92 14.66 -10.13
C MET A 88 -1.52 13.19 -9.99
N HIS A 89 -0.41 12.74 -10.60
CA HIS A 89 0.15 11.41 -10.34
C HIS A 89 0.39 11.20 -8.84
N GLY A 90 1.09 12.11 -8.19
CA GLY A 90 1.40 12.00 -6.76
C GLY A 90 0.17 12.01 -5.88
N VAL A 91 -0.76 12.97 -6.07
CA VAL A 91 -2.01 13.07 -5.31
C VAL A 91 -2.85 11.80 -5.42
N VAL A 92 -3.07 11.33 -6.65
CA VAL A 92 -3.91 10.17 -6.92
C VAL A 92 -3.29 8.90 -6.37
N MET A 93 -1.99 8.68 -6.61
CA MET A 93 -1.30 7.47 -6.16
C MET A 93 -1.16 7.41 -4.65
N VAL A 94 -0.90 8.52 -3.98
CA VAL A 94 -0.72 8.55 -2.52
C VAL A 94 -2.06 8.45 -1.80
N PHE A 95 -2.98 9.40 -2.04
CA PHE A 95 -4.18 9.53 -1.23
C PHE A 95 -5.34 8.65 -1.66
N PHE A 96 -5.43 8.31 -2.97
CA PHE A 96 -6.57 7.58 -3.52
C PHE A 96 -6.25 6.13 -3.92
N PHE A 97 -4.96 5.74 -3.93
CA PHE A 97 -4.57 4.36 -4.19
C PHE A 97 -3.76 3.76 -3.02
N LEU A 98 -2.53 4.21 -2.75
CA LEU A 98 -1.62 3.52 -1.83
C LEU A 98 -2.15 3.47 -0.38
N ILE A 99 -2.61 4.59 0.16
CA ILE A 99 -3.15 4.64 1.53
C ILE A 99 -4.36 3.70 1.71
N PRO A 100 -5.40 3.72 0.85
CA PRO A 100 -6.57 2.87 1.03
C PRO A 100 -6.40 1.45 0.49
N SER A 101 -5.42 1.14 -0.38
CA SER A 101 -5.33 -0.11 -1.14
C SER A 101 -5.47 -1.37 -0.28
N ILE A 102 -4.56 -1.61 0.64
CA ILE A 102 -4.60 -2.82 1.46
C ILE A 102 -5.60 -2.67 2.61
N PRO A 103 -5.61 -1.57 3.40
CA PRO A 103 -6.55 -1.46 4.52
C PRO A 103 -8.02 -1.49 4.09
N ALA A 104 -8.39 -0.71 3.07
CA ALA A 104 -9.80 -0.59 2.67
C ALA A 104 -10.28 -1.75 1.77
N VAL A 105 -9.38 -2.47 1.08
CA VAL A 105 -9.75 -3.64 0.28
C VAL A 105 -9.51 -4.92 1.07
N LEU A 106 -8.25 -5.30 1.26
CA LEU A 106 -7.92 -6.56 1.92
C LEU A 106 -8.26 -6.51 3.42
N GLY A 107 -8.00 -5.39 4.10
CA GLY A 107 -8.34 -5.21 5.51
C GLY A 107 -9.84 -5.33 5.76
N ASN A 108 -10.67 -4.61 5.00
CA ASN A 108 -12.12 -4.73 5.12
C ASN A 108 -12.61 -6.15 4.85
N PHE A 109 -12.06 -6.82 3.84
CA PHE A 109 -12.47 -8.18 3.51
C PHE A 109 -12.04 -9.19 4.58
N LEU A 110 -10.82 -9.10 5.09
CA LEU A 110 -10.16 -10.15 5.84
C LEU A 110 -10.16 -9.96 7.36
N VAL A 111 -10.09 -8.71 7.87
CA VAL A 111 -9.98 -8.48 9.31
C VAL A 111 -11.10 -9.18 10.09
N PRO A 112 -12.40 -9.04 9.74
CA PRO A 112 -13.45 -9.77 10.44
C PRO A 112 -13.30 -11.28 10.31
N MET A 113 -12.98 -11.79 9.12
CA MET A 113 -12.83 -13.23 8.90
C MET A 113 -11.67 -13.83 9.68
N MET A 114 -10.51 -13.18 9.67
CA MET A 114 -9.30 -13.67 10.37
C MET A 114 -9.42 -13.67 11.89
N ILE A 115 -10.30 -12.83 12.45
CA ILE A 115 -10.56 -12.79 13.89
C ILE A 115 -11.81 -13.57 14.33
N GLY A 116 -12.50 -14.22 13.40
CA GLY A 116 -13.72 -14.98 13.67
C GLY A 116 -14.98 -14.14 13.91
N ALA A 117 -14.97 -12.88 13.47
CA ALA A 117 -16.10 -11.97 13.58
C ALA A 117 -17.06 -12.09 12.38
N ARG A 118 -18.34 -11.82 12.61
CA ARG A 118 -19.36 -11.81 11.55
C ARG A 118 -19.26 -10.58 10.63
N ASP A 119 -18.82 -9.45 11.17
CA ASP A 119 -18.64 -8.18 10.45
C ASP A 119 -17.69 -7.27 11.26
N LEU A 120 -17.41 -6.07 10.76
CA LEU A 120 -16.78 -5.00 11.53
C LEU A 120 -17.71 -4.50 12.65
N ALA A 121 -17.14 -3.87 13.69
CA ALA A 121 -17.90 -3.36 14.83
C ALA A 121 -18.98 -2.36 14.44
N PHE A 122 -18.71 -1.53 13.42
CA PHE A 122 -19.61 -0.49 12.93
C PHE A 122 -19.83 -0.60 11.41
N PRO A 123 -20.70 -1.51 10.92
CA PRO A 123 -20.89 -1.73 9.48
C PRO A 123 -21.39 -0.49 8.72
N ARG A 124 -22.23 0.34 9.34
CA ARG A 124 -22.72 1.60 8.74
C ARG A 124 -21.62 2.66 8.63
N ILE A 125 -20.72 2.73 9.61
CA ILE A 125 -19.54 3.62 9.55
C ILE A 125 -18.59 3.14 8.46
N ASN A 126 -18.47 1.84 8.26
CA ASN A 126 -17.68 1.27 7.17
C ASN A 126 -18.22 1.69 5.78
N LEU A 127 -19.53 1.63 5.57
CA LEU A 127 -20.14 2.13 4.34
C LEU A 127 -19.96 3.66 4.20
N LEU A 128 -20.13 4.41 5.29
CA LEU A 128 -19.89 5.86 5.30
C LEU A 128 -18.44 6.19 4.90
N SER A 129 -17.46 5.41 5.34
CA SER A 129 -16.06 5.62 4.96
C SER A 129 -15.87 5.55 3.43
N TRP A 130 -16.55 4.61 2.75
CA TRP A 130 -16.52 4.52 1.29
C TRP A 130 -17.21 5.71 0.62
N TYR A 131 -18.34 6.20 1.15
CA TYR A 131 -18.99 7.40 0.62
C TYR A 131 -18.10 8.63 0.74
N VAL A 132 -17.47 8.82 1.89
CA VAL A 132 -16.52 9.93 2.14
C VAL A 132 -15.31 9.83 1.20
N TYR A 133 -14.76 8.63 1.02
CA TYR A 133 -13.68 8.38 0.07
C TYR A 133 -14.10 8.75 -1.37
N THR A 134 -15.28 8.31 -1.79
CA THR A 134 -15.81 8.59 -3.13
C THR A 134 -16.04 10.09 -3.34
N LEU A 135 -16.59 10.77 -2.32
CA LEU A 135 -16.78 12.23 -2.38
C LEU A 135 -15.45 12.97 -2.54
N GLY A 136 -14.43 12.63 -1.75
CA GLY A 136 -13.07 13.19 -1.92
C GLY A 136 -12.50 12.92 -3.30
N GLY A 137 -12.72 11.71 -3.83
CA GLY A 137 -12.32 11.34 -5.18
C GLY A 137 -13.01 12.18 -6.26
N LEU A 138 -14.30 12.48 -6.11
CA LEU A 138 -15.04 13.33 -7.06
C LEU A 138 -14.49 14.76 -7.11
N PHE A 139 -14.13 15.36 -5.97
CA PHE A 139 -13.47 16.67 -5.95
C PHE A 139 -12.11 16.65 -6.65
N THR A 140 -11.34 15.59 -6.47
CA THR A 140 -10.03 15.42 -7.12
C THR A 140 -10.19 15.20 -8.63
N LEU A 141 -11.16 14.39 -9.06
CA LEU A 141 -11.50 14.21 -10.48
C LEU A 141 -12.00 15.52 -11.11
N PHE A 142 -12.82 16.28 -10.41
CA PHE A 142 -13.24 17.60 -10.86
C PHE A 142 -12.04 18.53 -11.08
N ALA A 143 -11.12 18.63 -10.12
CA ALA A 143 -9.91 19.44 -10.25
C ALA A 143 -9.07 19.01 -11.46
N MET A 144 -8.91 17.70 -11.66
CA MET A 144 -8.17 17.12 -12.78
C MET A 144 -8.80 17.49 -14.13
N LEU A 145 -10.11 17.31 -14.28
CA LEU A 145 -10.83 17.60 -15.52
C LEU A 145 -10.94 19.10 -15.81
N SER A 146 -10.88 19.94 -14.79
CA SER A 146 -10.94 21.41 -14.91
C SER A 146 -9.59 22.07 -15.17
N GLY A 147 -8.52 21.30 -15.40
CA GLY A 147 -7.20 21.83 -15.77
C GLY A 147 -6.06 21.46 -14.81
N GLY A 148 -6.33 20.70 -13.76
CA GLY A 148 -5.31 20.13 -12.87
C GLY A 148 -4.76 21.07 -11.81
N VAL A 149 -3.73 20.60 -11.11
CA VAL A 149 -2.99 21.29 -10.06
C VAL A 149 -1.50 21.09 -10.28
N ASP A 150 -0.70 22.10 -10.04
CA ASP A 150 0.74 22.17 -10.34
C ASP A 150 1.65 22.29 -9.10
N THR A 151 1.08 22.25 -7.89
CA THR A 151 1.80 22.53 -6.64
C THR A 151 2.72 21.40 -6.15
N GLY A 152 2.71 20.26 -6.81
CA GLY A 152 3.19 19.00 -6.24
C GLY A 152 2.20 18.42 -5.22
N TRP A 153 2.28 17.12 -4.99
CA TRP A 153 1.38 16.40 -4.07
C TRP A 153 1.54 16.81 -2.59
N THR A 154 2.62 17.49 -2.27
CA THR A 154 2.96 18.00 -0.94
C THR A 154 2.34 19.35 -0.61
N PHE A 155 1.78 20.05 -1.59
CA PHE A 155 1.13 21.36 -1.41
C PHE A 155 1.99 22.40 -0.66
N TYR A 156 3.30 22.48 -0.93
CA TYR A 156 4.19 23.41 -0.22
C TYR A 156 3.76 24.86 -0.38
N THR A 157 3.73 25.54 0.75
CA THR A 157 3.47 26.98 0.87
C THR A 157 4.79 27.78 0.73
N PRO A 158 4.75 29.05 0.30
CA PRO A 158 3.55 29.85 0.03
C PRO A 158 2.95 29.63 -1.37
N TYR A 159 3.56 28.81 -2.25
CA TYR A 159 3.08 28.62 -3.61
C TYR A 159 1.62 28.12 -3.64
N SER A 160 1.31 27.07 -2.91
CA SER A 160 -0.05 26.49 -2.87
C SER A 160 -1.08 27.40 -2.19
N SER A 161 -0.67 28.19 -1.19
CA SER A 161 -1.60 29.02 -0.42
C SER A 161 -1.84 30.39 -1.03
N THR A 162 -0.89 30.93 -1.82
CA THR A 162 -0.96 32.31 -2.32
C THR A 162 -0.78 32.43 -3.83
N TYR A 163 0.21 31.77 -4.43
CA TYR A 163 0.68 32.08 -5.78
C TYR A 163 0.14 31.17 -6.90
N ALA A 164 -0.25 29.92 -6.59
CA ALA A 164 -0.75 29.00 -7.62
C ALA A 164 -2.12 29.42 -8.17
N ASN A 165 -2.26 29.43 -9.50
CA ASN A 165 -3.50 29.79 -10.21
C ASN A 165 -4.39 28.58 -10.53
N THR A 166 -3.96 27.38 -10.17
CA THR A 166 -4.58 26.10 -10.53
C THR A 166 -5.64 25.68 -9.50
N HIS A 167 -6.28 24.53 -9.71
CA HIS A 167 -7.41 24.05 -8.90
C HIS A 167 -7.00 23.49 -7.52
N VAL A 168 -6.12 24.23 -6.80
CA VAL A 168 -5.59 23.85 -5.47
C VAL A 168 -6.70 23.58 -4.49
N MET A 169 -7.72 24.45 -4.42
CA MET A 169 -8.81 24.33 -3.42
C MET A 169 -9.63 23.06 -3.61
N ALA A 170 -9.97 22.69 -4.84
CA ALA A 170 -10.75 21.49 -5.11
C ALA A 170 -9.96 20.23 -4.76
N THR A 171 -8.67 20.18 -5.11
CA THR A 171 -7.79 19.05 -4.78
C THR A 171 -7.52 18.97 -3.28
N ALA A 172 -7.23 20.09 -2.63
CA ALA A 172 -7.03 20.17 -1.18
C ALA A 172 -8.29 19.71 -0.41
N LEU A 173 -9.47 20.12 -0.85
CA LEU A 173 -10.74 19.66 -0.29
C LEU A 173 -10.93 18.16 -0.50
N GLY A 174 -10.59 17.62 -1.67
CA GLY A 174 -10.60 16.18 -1.93
C GLY A 174 -9.71 15.40 -0.97
N VAL A 175 -8.47 15.85 -0.75
CA VAL A 175 -7.51 15.25 0.20
C VAL A 175 -8.01 15.39 1.65
N PHE A 176 -8.55 16.55 2.02
CA PHE A 176 -9.15 16.80 3.34
C PHE A 176 -10.29 15.82 3.63
N ILE A 177 -11.21 15.66 2.70
CA ILE A 177 -12.37 14.78 2.85
C ILE A 177 -11.93 13.32 2.94
N VAL A 178 -11.03 12.85 2.09
CA VAL A 178 -10.58 11.45 2.11
C VAL A 178 -9.84 11.10 3.41
N GLY A 179 -9.25 12.06 4.08
CA GLY A 179 -8.65 11.87 5.41
C GLY A 179 -9.66 11.33 6.43
N PHE A 180 -10.89 11.81 6.43
CA PHE A 180 -11.94 11.28 7.32
C PHE A 180 -12.29 9.82 7.01
N SER A 181 -12.25 9.40 5.76
CA SER A 181 -12.41 7.98 5.40
C SER A 181 -11.38 7.10 6.10
N SER A 182 -10.11 7.52 6.13
CA SER A 182 -9.03 6.80 6.82
C SER A 182 -9.25 6.74 8.33
N ILE A 183 -9.67 7.84 8.95
CA ILE A 183 -9.97 7.88 10.40
C ILE A 183 -11.10 6.91 10.73
N LEU A 184 -12.20 6.92 9.97
CA LEU A 184 -13.33 6.02 10.18
C LEU A 184 -12.94 4.56 10.03
N THR A 185 -12.11 4.23 9.05
CA THR A 185 -11.60 2.88 8.81
C THR A 185 -10.71 2.42 9.97
N GLY A 186 -9.73 3.23 10.37
CA GLY A 186 -8.82 2.92 11.47
C GLY A 186 -9.54 2.73 12.80
N PHE A 187 -10.50 3.62 13.11
CA PHE A 187 -11.33 3.51 14.31
C PHE A 187 -12.13 2.21 14.33
N ASN A 188 -12.76 1.87 13.20
CA ASN A 188 -13.55 0.65 13.09
C ASN A 188 -12.70 -0.61 13.29
N PHE A 189 -11.50 -0.66 12.69
CA PHE A 189 -10.59 -1.79 12.86
C PHE A 189 -10.11 -1.96 14.30
N ILE A 190 -9.74 -0.89 14.99
CA ILE A 190 -9.31 -0.97 16.39
C ILE A 190 -10.42 -1.55 17.26
N ILE A 191 -11.64 -1.02 17.17
CA ILE A 191 -12.76 -1.51 17.97
C ILE A 191 -13.09 -2.97 17.62
N THR A 192 -13.07 -3.32 16.35
CA THR A 192 -13.33 -4.69 15.88
C THR A 192 -12.30 -5.66 16.47
N ILE A 193 -11.01 -5.33 16.38
CA ILE A 193 -9.93 -6.18 16.91
C ILE A 193 -10.01 -6.30 18.44
N HIS A 194 -10.37 -5.24 19.15
CA HIS A 194 -10.47 -5.29 20.62
C HIS A 194 -11.69 -6.04 21.12
N LYS A 195 -12.84 -5.90 20.45
CA LYS A 195 -14.14 -6.32 20.98
C LYS A 195 -14.71 -7.58 20.34
N MET A 196 -14.26 -7.96 19.13
CA MET A 196 -14.94 -8.98 18.33
C MET A 196 -14.07 -10.19 18.00
N ARG A 197 -12.92 -10.34 18.62
CA ARG A 197 -12.09 -11.55 18.46
C ARG A 197 -12.84 -12.78 18.97
N ALA A 198 -12.73 -13.86 18.21
CA ALA A 198 -13.26 -15.17 18.59
C ALA A 198 -12.68 -15.64 19.95
N PRO A 199 -13.45 -16.42 20.74
CA PRO A 199 -12.95 -17.05 21.95
C PRO A 199 -11.65 -17.81 21.68
N GLY A 200 -10.66 -17.67 22.57
CA GLY A 200 -9.34 -18.29 22.41
C GLY A 200 -8.35 -17.54 21.50
N LEU A 201 -8.80 -16.61 20.66
CA LEU A 201 -7.92 -15.77 19.83
C LEU A 201 -7.29 -14.66 20.68
N THR A 202 -6.23 -15.00 21.40
CA THR A 202 -5.42 -14.03 22.18
C THR A 202 -4.57 -13.16 21.25
N TRP A 203 -3.95 -12.10 21.80
CA TRP A 203 -3.06 -11.23 21.03
C TRP A 203 -1.95 -12.01 20.31
N PHE A 204 -1.32 -12.97 20.98
CA PHE A 204 -0.22 -13.76 20.40
C PHE A 204 -0.67 -14.96 19.54
N ARG A 205 -1.96 -15.16 19.39
CA ARG A 205 -2.54 -16.12 18.43
C ARG A 205 -3.08 -15.44 17.15
N MET A 206 -3.12 -14.09 17.13
CA MET A 206 -3.60 -13.37 15.94
C MET A 206 -2.64 -13.51 14.76
N PRO A 207 -3.16 -13.60 13.52
CA PRO A 207 -2.35 -13.45 12.31
C PRO A 207 -1.55 -12.14 12.30
N LEU A 208 -0.35 -12.15 11.72
CA LEU A 208 0.50 -10.95 11.62
C LEU A 208 -0.11 -9.85 10.73
N PHE A 209 -0.98 -10.25 9.81
CA PHE A 209 -1.81 -9.32 9.06
C PHE A 209 -2.68 -8.44 9.98
N ILE A 210 -3.25 -9.01 11.04
CA ILE A 210 -4.04 -8.26 12.02
C ILE A 210 -3.16 -7.31 12.84
N TRP A 211 -1.97 -7.73 13.26
CA TRP A 211 -1.01 -6.85 13.94
C TRP A 211 -0.60 -5.66 13.07
N ALA A 212 -0.36 -5.91 11.77
CA ALA A 212 -0.03 -4.85 10.83
C ALA A 212 -1.18 -3.85 10.66
N HIS A 213 -2.43 -4.32 10.53
CA HIS A 213 -3.61 -3.47 10.42
C HIS A 213 -3.91 -2.71 11.72
N TYR A 214 -3.65 -3.33 12.89
CA TYR A 214 -3.77 -2.66 14.17
C TYR A 214 -2.79 -1.48 14.28
N ALA A 215 -1.51 -1.72 13.99
CA ALA A 215 -0.47 -0.68 13.97
C ALA A 215 -0.78 0.43 12.96
N THR A 216 -1.24 0.07 11.76
CA THR A 216 -1.67 1.02 10.73
C THR A 216 -2.85 1.87 11.18
N SER A 217 -3.81 1.27 11.86
CA SER A 217 -5.01 1.96 12.37
C SER A 217 -4.67 2.99 13.44
N LEU A 218 -3.66 2.73 14.28
CA LEU A 218 -3.15 3.72 15.23
C LEU A 218 -2.60 4.96 14.49
N ILE A 219 -1.85 4.75 13.41
CA ILE A 219 -1.33 5.87 12.61
C ILE A 219 -2.47 6.65 11.96
N MET A 220 -3.47 5.95 11.40
CA MET A 220 -4.62 6.60 10.77
C MET A 220 -5.36 7.54 11.73
N ILE A 221 -5.58 7.13 12.96
CA ILE A 221 -6.33 7.92 13.95
C ILE A 221 -5.49 9.08 14.48
N LEU A 222 -4.21 8.86 14.78
CA LEU A 222 -3.38 9.86 15.42
C LEU A 222 -2.79 10.88 14.42
N GLY A 223 -2.43 10.43 13.23
CA GLY A 223 -1.75 11.25 12.23
C GLY A 223 -2.68 12.02 11.30
N THR A 224 -3.75 11.39 10.80
CA THR A 224 -4.60 12.00 9.78
C THR A 224 -5.23 13.35 10.20
N PRO A 225 -5.63 13.58 11.47
CA PRO A 225 -6.12 14.90 11.90
C PRO A 225 -5.12 16.03 11.65
N VAL A 226 -3.82 15.77 11.76
CA VAL A 226 -2.79 16.81 11.59
C VAL A 226 -2.69 17.28 10.14
N VAL A 227 -2.71 16.36 9.16
CA VAL A 227 -2.74 16.76 7.74
C VAL A 227 -4.06 17.44 7.37
N ALA A 228 -5.17 17.01 7.96
CA ALA A 228 -6.46 17.69 7.75
C ALA A 228 -6.39 19.14 8.21
N ILE A 229 -5.80 19.41 9.38
CA ILE A 229 -5.54 20.77 9.86
C ILE A 229 -4.60 21.53 8.91
N ALA A 230 -3.48 20.92 8.50
CA ALA A 230 -2.51 21.57 7.61
C ALA A 230 -3.17 22.02 6.28
N ILE A 231 -3.95 21.14 5.67
CA ILE A 231 -4.67 21.42 4.41
C ILE A 231 -5.79 22.44 4.62
N ALA A 232 -6.50 22.38 5.74
CA ALA A 232 -7.52 23.40 6.08
C ALA A 232 -6.89 24.78 6.24
N LEU A 233 -5.72 24.88 6.89
CA LEU A 233 -5.01 26.17 7.05
C LEU A 233 -4.52 26.73 5.70
N VAL A 234 -4.07 25.88 4.76
CA VAL A 234 -3.80 26.32 3.38
C VAL A 234 -5.05 26.90 2.73
N GLY A 235 -6.19 26.25 2.90
CA GLY A 235 -7.48 26.74 2.40
C GLY A 235 -7.87 28.08 3.01
N LEU A 236 -7.72 28.26 4.32
CA LEU A 236 -8.01 29.51 5.03
C LEU A 236 -7.12 30.66 4.56
N GLU A 237 -5.80 30.43 4.46
CA GLU A 237 -4.87 31.45 3.95
C GLU A 237 -5.25 31.87 2.53
N ARG A 238 -5.56 30.89 1.67
CA ARG A 238 -5.95 31.13 0.28
C ARG A 238 -7.26 31.93 0.14
N MET A 239 -8.26 31.64 0.98
CA MET A 239 -9.56 32.31 0.93
C MET A 239 -9.56 33.70 1.57
N PHE A 240 -8.84 33.85 2.70
CA PHE A 240 -8.94 35.05 3.54
C PHE A 240 -7.64 35.88 3.55
N ARG A 241 -6.57 35.42 2.89
CA ARG A 241 -5.24 36.05 2.88
C ARG A 241 -4.70 36.35 4.28
N ILE A 242 -4.89 35.41 5.19
CA ILE A 242 -4.37 35.45 6.56
C ILE A 242 -2.91 34.96 6.50
N GLY A 243 -1.97 35.69 7.07
CA GLY A 243 -0.56 35.32 7.08
C GLY A 243 -0.26 34.15 8.03
N ILE A 244 -0.56 32.92 7.63
CA ILE A 244 -0.24 31.69 8.38
C ILE A 244 1.09 31.12 7.91
N PHE A 245 1.26 31.01 6.60
CA PHE A 245 2.41 30.37 5.97
C PHE A 245 3.18 31.30 5.02
N ASP A 246 2.54 32.33 4.46
CA ASP A 246 3.16 33.25 3.52
C ASP A 246 3.98 34.29 4.27
N PRO A 247 5.34 34.35 4.08
CA PRO A 247 6.20 35.34 4.71
C PRO A 247 5.83 36.78 4.36
N ALA A 248 5.30 37.04 3.16
CA ALA A 248 4.87 38.37 2.75
C ALA A 248 3.68 38.89 3.62
N LEU A 249 2.96 38.01 4.26
CA LEU A 249 1.84 38.29 5.17
C LEU A 249 2.22 38.08 6.64
N GLY A 250 3.50 37.78 6.95
CA GLY A 250 3.98 37.50 8.31
C GLY A 250 3.90 36.03 8.74
N GLY A 251 3.63 35.15 7.81
CA GLY A 251 3.55 33.69 8.04
C GLY A 251 4.90 32.97 7.97
N ASP A 252 4.88 31.65 8.23
CA ASP A 252 6.07 30.78 8.21
C ASP A 252 5.82 29.52 7.37
N PRO A 253 6.47 29.37 6.19
CA PRO A 253 6.31 28.18 5.35
C PRO A 253 6.92 26.92 5.97
N VAL A 254 7.89 27.03 6.89
CA VAL A 254 8.47 25.89 7.60
C VAL A 254 7.45 25.26 8.55
N LEU A 255 6.57 26.07 9.14
CA LEU A 255 5.45 25.57 9.95
C LEU A 255 4.55 24.62 9.13
N PHE A 256 4.23 24.97 7.87
CA PHE A 256 3.48 24.07 6.98
C PHE A 256 4.21 22.74 6.80
N GLN A 257 5.51 22.78 6.53
CA GLN A 257 6.30 21.56 6.32
C GLN A 257 6.30 20.66 7.55
N HIS A 258 6.43 21.20 8.76
CA HIS A 258 6.32 20.42 10.00
C HIS A 258 4.95 19.77 10.16
N LEU A 259 3.86 20.50 9.97
CA LEU A 259 2.49 19.98 10.06
C LEU A 259 2.22 18.90 9.00
N PHE A 260 2.65 19.14 7.77
CA PHE A 260 2.45 18.20 6.66
C PHE A 260 3.23 16.89 6.88
N TRP A 261 4.51 16.99 7.22
CA TRP A 261 5.37 15.79 7.36
C TRP A 261 5.15 15.04 8.67
N PHE A 262 4.68 15.69 9.71
CA PHE A 262 4.25 14.99 10.94
C PHE A 262 3.19 13.90 10.64
N TYR A 263 2.36 14.11 9.64
CA TYR A 263 1.49 13.06 9.11
C TYR A 263 2.12 12.29 7.97
N SER A 264 2.69 12.97 6.97
CA SER A 264 3.02 12.33 5.68
C SER A 264 4.15 11.33 5.79
N HIS A 265 5.01 11.41 6.82
CA HIS A 265 5.92 10.33 7.13
C HIS A 265 5.20 9.13 7.77
N PRO A 266 4.41 9.25 8.85
CA PRO A 266 3.54 8.15 9.30
C PRO A 266 2.65 7.58 8.19
N ALA A 267 2.19 8.40 7.24
CA ALA A 267 1.40 7.94 6.10
C ALA A 267 2.15 6.94 5.21
N VAL A 268 3.46 7.06 5.02
CA VAL A 268 4.23 6.05 4.27
C VAL A 268 4.23 4.71 4.99
N TYR A 269 4.11 4.71 6.31
CA TYR A 269 3.93 3.48 7.09
C TYR A 269 2.49 2.94 7.03
N ILE A 270 1.46 3.79 6.84
CA ILE A 270 0.10 3.32 6.49
C ILE A 270 0.15 2.53 5.17
N MET A 271 0.95 2.94 4.21
CA MET A 271 1.08 2.28 2.92
C MET A 271 1.81 0.95 2.99
N ILE A 272 2.89 0.84 3.78
CA ILE A 272 3.78 -0.33 3.76
C ILE A 272 3.48 -1.37 4.83
N LEU A 273 3.04 -0.99 6.04
CA LEU A 273 2.79 -1.95 7.13
C LEU A 273 1.76 -3.03 6.78
N PRO A 274 0.59 -2.69 6.17
CA PRO A 274 -0.37 -3.72 5.77
C PRO A 274 0.20 -4.71 4.76
N SER A 275 1.04 -4.22 3.84
CA SER A 275 1.77 -5.05 2.89
C SER A 275 2.71 -6.03 3.59
N MET A 276 3.45 -5.57 4.61
CA MET A 276 4.30 -6.44 5.45
C MET A 276 3.48 -7.54 6.15
N GLY A 277 2.24 -7.24 6.55
CA GLY A 277 1.29 -8.22 7.06
C GLY A 277 0.96 -9.28 6.01
N VAL A 278 0.58 -8.86 4.80
CA VAL A 278 0.33 -9.76 3.66
C VAL A 278 1.51 -10.68 3.38
N ILE A 279 2.73 -10.12 3.34
CA ILE A 279 3.96 -10.89 3.08
C ILE A 279 4.17 -11.97 4.14
N SER A 280 3.90 -11.67 5.40
CA SER A 280 4.02 -12.64 6.49
C SER A 280 3.07 -13.84 6.30
N GLU A 281 1.81 -13.62 5.90
CA GLU A 281 0.85 -14.68 5.62
C GLU A 281 1.29 -15.55 4.43
N ILE A 282 1.71 -14.92 3.33
CA ILE A 282 2.15 -15.62 2.12
C ILE A 282 3.38 -16.48 2.38
N ILE A 283 4.39 -15.93 3.09
CA ILE A 283 5.63 -16.66 3.37
C ILE A 283 5.35 -17.89 4.22
N CYS A 284 4.56 -17.77 5.29
CA CYS A 284 4.20 -18.91 6.13
C CYS A 284 3.49 -19.99 5.34
N CYS A 285 2.50 -19.60 4.52
CA CYS A 285 1.72 -20.53 3.72
C CYS A 285 2.60 -21.30 2.71
N PHE A 286 3.39 -20.59 1.93
CA PHE A 286 4.14 -21.21 0.82
C PHE A 286 5.54 -21.69 1.20
N SER A 287 6.01 -21.49 2.43
CA SER A 287 7.18 -22.18 2.99
C SER A 287 6.81 -23.36 3.86
N ARG A 288 5.51 -23.53 4.18
CA ARG A 288 5.00 -24.55 5.10
C ARG A 288 5.64 -24.48 6.49
N LYS A 289 5.90 -23.28 6.97
CA LYS A 289 6.57 -23.06 8.26
C LYS A 289 5.84 -22.02 9.10
N LYS A 290 5.92 -22.22 10.43
CA LYS A 290 5.64 -21.15 11.39
C LYS A 290 6.63 -20.01 11.18
N ILE A 291 6.14 -18.76 11.26
CA ILE A 291 7.02 -17.59 11.15
C ILE A 291 8.12 -17.64 12.21
N PHE A 292 9.35 -17.41 11.80
CA PHE A 292 10.46 -17.28 12.74
C PHE A 292 10.30 -15.99 13.55
N GLY A 293 10.37 -16.10 14.88
CA GLY A 293 10.31 -14.94 15.76
C GLY A 293 8.98 -14.18 15.70
N TYR A 294 7.85 -14.86 15.77
CA TYR A 294 6.50 -14.28 15.69
C TYR A 294 6.35 -12.98 16.51
N SER A 295 6.71 -13.02 17.80
CA SER A 295 6.55 -11.86 18.69
C SER A 295 7.38 -10.66 18.23
N PHE A 296 8.60 -10.89 17.73
CA PHE A 296 9.45 -9.83 17.18
C PHE A 296 8.83 -9.19 15.95
N VAL A 297 8.23 -9.99 15.05
CA VAL A 297 7.54 -9.48 13.85
C VAL A 297 6.27 -8.72 14.24
N ALA A 298 5.51 -9.20 15.21
CA ALA A 298 4.33 -8.51 15.72
C ALA A 298 4.67 -7.15 16.33
N PHE A 299 5.59 -7.13 17.30
CA PHE A 299 6.02 -5.89 17.97
C PHE A 299 6.74 -4.92 17.04
N SER A 300 7.47 -5.41 16.03
CA SER A 300 8.09 -4.53 15.04
C SER A 300 7.06 -3.70 14.27
N SER A 301 5.84 -4.21 14.05
CA SER A 301 4.77 -3.41 13.42
C SER A 301 4.36 -2.21 14.29
N VAL A 302 4.20 -2.43 15.58
CA VAL A 302 3.87 -1.36 16.54
C VAL A 302 5.04 -0.40 16.69
N ALA A 303 6.27 -0.92 16.76
CA ALA A 303 7.47 -0.10 16.86
C ALA A 303 7.64 0.83 15.63
N ILE A 304 7.43 0.32 14.41
CA ILE A 304 7.44 1.14 13.20
C ILE A 304 6.37 2.24 13.28
N ALA A 305 5.16 1.91 13.71
CA ALA A 305 4.09 2.90 13.84
C ALA A 305 4.44 4.03 14.82
N LEU A 306 5.01 3.70 15.98
CA LEU A 306 5.39 4.68 16.99
C LEU A 306 6.61 5.51 16.56
N LEU A 307 7.68 4.86 16.09
CA LEU A 307 8.88 5.55 15.63
C LEU A 307 8.58 6.45 14.42
N GLY A 308 7.63 6.05 13.57
CA GLY A 308 7.19 6.84 12.43
C GLY A 308 6.76 8.27 12.78
N PHE A 309 6.21 8.50 13.98
CA PHE A 309 5.85 9.83 14.46
C PHE A 309 7.04 10.67 14.96
N LEU A 310 8.23 10.09 15.06
CA LEU A 310 9.40 10.76 15.64
C LEU A 310 10.44 11.17 14.59
N VAL A 311 10.23 10.86 13.31
CA VAL A 311 11.28 10.94 12.28
C VAL A 311 10.97 11.88 11.12
N TRP A 312 9.83 12.57 11.12
CA TRP A 312 9.35 13.37 9.97
C TRP A 312 10.32 14.46 9.48
N GLY A 313 11.18 14.98 10.36
CA GLY A 313 12.08 16.08 10.03
C GLY A 313 13.19 15.73 9.03
N HIS A 314 13.41 14.45 8.71
CA HIS A 314 14.33 14.09 7.64
C HIS A 314 13.84 14.52 6.24
N HIS A 315 12.54 14.76 6.07
CA HIS A 315 12.00 15.37 4.85
C HIS A 315 12.32 16.87 4.73
N MET A 316 12.95 17.44 5.76
CA MET A 316 13.19 18.88 5.92
C MET A 316 14.67 19.20 6.16
N PHE A 317 15.61 18.30 5.85
CA PHE A 317 17.03 18.50 6.12
C PHE A 317 17.62 19.72 5.40
N VAL A 318 17.08 20.06 4.24
CA VAL A 318 17.51 21.22 3.43
C VAL A 318 16.55 22.43 3.61
N SER A 319 15.60 22.34 4.54
CA SER A 319 14.77 23.48 4.95
C SER A 319 15.49 24.34 5.99
N SER A 320 14.85 25.40 6.46
CA SER A 320 15.39 26.29 7.48
C SER A 320 15.32 25.73 8.91
N GLN A 321 15.15 24.41 9.11
CA GLN A 321 15.22 23.83 10.46
C GLN A 321 16.65 23.90 11.01
N SER A 322 16.78 23.98 12.36
CA SER A 322 18.09 24.06 12.97
C SER A 322 18.95 22.80 12.73
N MET A 323 20.27 22.97 12.65
CA MET A 323 21.20 21.86 12.48
C MET A 323 21.07 20.82 13.60
N TYR A 324 20.82 21.25 14.85
CA TYR A 324 20.59 20.33 15.97
C TYR A 324 19.33 19.48 15.77
N ALA A 325 18.23 20.07 15.29
CA ALA A 325 17.03 19.34 14.95
C ALA A 325 17.31 18.33 13.81
N GLY A 326 18.03 18.74 12.78
CA GLY A 326 18.46 17.86 11.69
C GLY A 326 19.28 16.68 12.18
N MET A 327 20.25 16.87 13.08
CA MET A 327 21.03 15.78 13.67
C MET A 327 20.16 14.82 14.48
N VAL A 328 19.24 15.32 15.30
CA VAL A 328 18.32 14.49 16.09
C VAL A 328 17.43 13.67 15.17
N PHE A 329 16.80 14.28 14.15
CA PHE A 329 15.98 13.56 13.18
C PHE A 329 16.79 12.53 12.37
N SER A 330 18.06 12.80 12.07
CA SER A 330 18.94 11.85 11.41
C SER A 330 19.12 10.60 12.27
N VAL A 331 19.49 10.74 13.55
CA VAL A 331 19.65 9.61 14.48
C VAL A 331 18.34 8.83 14.66
N LEU A 332 17.22 9.52 14.87
CA LEU A 332 15.90 8.89 15.03
C LEU A 332 15.49 8.11 13.77
N SER A 333 15.82 8.63 12.57
CA SER A 333 15.51 7.98 11.30
C SER A 333 16.27 6.66 11.13
N PHE A 334 17.49 6.55 11.64
CA PHE A 334 18.20 5.27 11.68
C PHE A 334 17.51 4.24 12.56
N LEU A 335 16.88 4.66 13.66
CA LEU A 335 16.22 3.72 14.59
C LEU A 335 15.03 3.01 13.92
N VAL A 336 14.34 3.62 12.96
CA VAL A 336 13.21 2.97 12.26
C VAL A 336 13.66 1.82 11.36
N ALA A 337 14.93 1.81 10.96
CA ALA A 337 15.51 0.70 10.19
C ALA A 337 15.57 -0.60 11.01
N ILE A 338 15.71 -0.53 12.34
CA ILE A 338 15.82 -1.71 13.21
C ILE A 338 14.57 -2.60 13.14
N PRO A 339 13.35 -2.12 13.46
CA PRO A 339 12.16 -2.97 13.38
C PRO A 339 11.83 -3.39 11.93
N SER A 340 12.23 -2.63 10.92
CA SER A 340 12.09 -3.02 9.51
C SER A 340 13.03 -4.17 9.16
N ALA A 341 14.29 -4.12 9.60
CA ALA A 341 15.27 -5.18 9.43
C ALA A 341 14.85 -6.47 10.15
N VAL A 342 14.28 -6.37 11.35
CA VAL A 342 13.73 -7.53 12.08
C VAL A 342 12.75 -8.30 11.18
N LYS A 343 11.85 -7.62 10.48
CA LYS A 343 10.91 -8.29 9.58
C LYS A 343 11.62 -9.01 8.43
N VAL A 344 12.54 -8.34 7.74
CA VAL A 344 13.27 -8.90 6.60
C VAL A 344 14.08 -10.13 7.02
N PHE A 345 14.80 -10.05 8.14
CA PHE A 345 15.55 -11.19 8.67
C PHE A 345 14.64 -12.36 9.07
N ASN A 346 13.50 -12.09 9.69
CA ASN A 346 12.59 -13.13 10.14
C ASN A 346 11.86 -13.80 8.96
N TRP A 347 11.51 -13.05 7.90
CA TRP A 347 10.99 -13.64 6.66
C TRP A 347 12.03 -14.53 5.98
N THR A 348 13.27 -14.07 5.89
CA THR A 348 14.37 -14.85 5.30
C THR A 348 14.67 -16.11 6.12
N ALA A 349 14.69 -16.01 7.44
CA ALA A 349 14.85 -17.16 8.34
C ALA A 349 13.67 -18.15 8.24
N THR A 350 12.45 -17.66 7.98
CA THR A 350 11.29 -18.52 7.74
C THR A 350 11.43 -19.29 6.44
N LEU A 351 11.93 -18.66 5.37
CA LEU A 351 12.20 -19.34 4.09
C LEU A 351 13.30 -20.39 4.20
N TYR A 352 14.30 -20.15 5.04
CA TYR A 352 15.44 -21.07 5.21
C TYR A 352 14.98 -22.45 5.70
N LYS A 353 15.33 -23.50 4.97
CA LYS A 353 14.87 -24.90 5.18
C LYS A 353 13.35 -25.08 5.17
N GLY A 354 12.60 -24.18 4.52
CA GLY A 354 11.17 -24.34 4.28
C GLY A 354 10.91 -25.17 3.01
N SER A 355 9.72 -25.77 2.93
CA SER A 355 9.22 -26.41 1.71
C SER A 355 8.61 -25.35 0.79
N VAL A 356 9.47 -24.60 0.09
CA VAL A 356 9.05 -23.41 -0.67
C VAL A 356 8.32 -23.80 -1.95
N ILE A 357 7.10 -23.28 -2.11
CA ILE A 357 6.27 -23.44 -3.31
C ILE A 357 6.25 -22.10 -4.07
N TYR A 358 6.78 -22.10 -5.27
CA TYR A 358 6.88 -20.90 -6.12
C TYR A 358 5.57 -20.61 -6.86
N SER A 359 4.50 -20.35 -6.10
CA SER A 359 3.23 -19.85 -6.63
C SER A 359 3.32 -18.34 -6.96
N ALA A 360 2.37 -17.82 -7.72
CA ALA A 360 2.36 -16.39 -8.05
C ALA A 360 2.37 -15.49 -6.79
N PRO A 361 1.54 -15.71 -5.73
CA PRO A 361 1.66 -14.94 -4.49
C PRO A 361 3.06 -14.98 -3.88
N MET A 362 3.72 -16.15 -3.92
CA MET A 362 5.07 -16.29 -3.37
C MET A 362 6.12 -15.54 -4.19
N LEU A 363 5.99 -15.48 -5.52
CA LEU A 363 6.88 -14.68 -6.37
C LEU A 363 6.73 -13.18 -6.07
N TYR A 364 5.51 -12.70 -5.85
CA TYR A 364 5.29 -11.32 -5.38
C TYR A 364 5.93 -11.08 -4.00
N ALA A 365 5.81 -12.04 -3.07
CA ALA A 365 6.42 -11.91 -1.74
C ALA A 365 7.96 -11.90 -1.80
N MET A 366 8.57 -12.74 -2.63
CA MET A 366 10.02 -12.74 -2.85
C MET A 366 10.49 -11.44 -3.52
N GLY A 367 9.75 -10.97 -4.52
CA GLY A 367 9.98 -9.67 -5.15
C GLY A 367 9.91 -8.54 -4.12
N PHE A 368 8.89 -8.53 -3.27
CA PHE A 368 8.77 -7.59 -2.16
C PHE A 368 10.01 -7.58 -1.28
N ILE A 369 10.47 -8.75 -0.80
CA ILE A 369 11.63 -8.82 0.11
C ILE A 369 12.86 -8.17 -0.55
N GLY A 370 13.16 -8.51 -1.82
CA GLY A 370 14.31 -7.95 -2.52
C GLY A 370 14.20 -6.44 -2.73
N LEU A 371 13.08 -5.99 -3.28
CA LEU A 371 12.87 -4.57 -3.62
C LEU A 371 12.74 -3.69 -2.37
N PHE A 372 11.99 -4.15 -1.37
CA PHE A 372 11.85 -3.44 -0.09
C PHE A 372 13.20 -3.34 0.64
N THR A 373 14.03 -4.40 0.62
CA THR A 373 15.37 -4.37 1.24
C THR A 373 16.23 -3.31 0.56
N MET A 374 16.23 -3.23 -0.77
CA MET A 374 16.96 -2.20 -1.50
C MET A 374 16.44 -0.79 -1.19
N GLY A 375 15.11 -0.62 -1.14
CA GLY A 375 14.49 0.62 -0.70
C GLY A 375 14.88 1.02 0.72
N GLY A 376 14.89 0.07 1.67
CA GLY A 376 15.30 0.31 3.05
C GLY A 376 16.77 0.70 3.20
N LEU A 377 17.67 0.01 2.48
CA LEU A 377 19.10 0.33 2.48
C LEU A 377 19.37 1.72 1.89
N THR A 378 18.72 2.09 0.79
CA THR A 378 18.83 3.45 0.22
C THR A 378 18.21 4.51 1.11
N GLY A 379 17.24 4.14 1.95
CA GLY A 379 16.70 5.00 3.01
C GLY A 379 17.73 5.39 4.06
N LEU A 380 18.71 4.56 4.36
CA LEU A 380 19.80 4.90 5.27
C LEU A 380 20.67 6.04 4.72
N PHE A 381 20.90 6.08 3.40
CA PHE A 381 21.60 7.20 2.76
C PHE A 381 20.84 8.50 2.94
N LEU A 382 19.52 8.51 2.70
CA LEU A 382 18.66 9.68 2.86
C LEU A 382 18.41 10.07 4.33
N SER A 383 18.55 9.13 5.26
CA SER A 383 18.47 9.39 6.71
C SER A 383 19.72 10.08 7.24
N THR A 384 20.84 10.00 6.52
CA THR A 384 22.11 10.63 6.89
C THR A 384 22.10 12.09 6.44
N LEU A 385 22.02 13.03 7.39
CA LEU A 385 21.93 14.47 7.11
C LEU A 385 22.99 14.95 6.09
N ALA A 386 24.25 14.59 6.28
CA ALA A 386 25.34 15.00 5.39
C ALA A 386 25.20 14.46 3.97
N THR A 387 24.66 13.24 3.81
CA THR A 387 24.43 12.62 2.50
C THR A 387 23.19 13.22 1.84
N ASP A 388 22.11 13.43 2.60
CA ASP A 388 20.85 13.95 2.06
C ASP A 388 20.98 15.39 1.51
N VAL A 389 21.88 16.19 2.04
CA VAL A 389 22.18 17.52 1.46
C VAL A 389 22.52 17.45 -0.04
N HIS A 390 23.15 16.37 -0.49
CA HIS A 390 23.49 16.14 -1.90
C HIS A 390 22.40 15.40 -2.69
N LEU A 391 21.59 14.57 -2.02
CA LEU A 391 20.59 13.72 -2.66
C LEU A 391 19.18 14.30 -2.62
N HIS A 392 18.94 15.30 -1.74
CA HIS A 392 17.63 15.91 -1.56
C HIS A 392 17.09 16.48 -2.88
N ASP A 393 15.81 16.25 -3.14
CA ASP A 393 15.12 16.66 -4.38
C ASP A 393 15.79 16.21 -5.69
N THR A 394 16.58 15.14 -5.66
CA THR A 394 17.09 14.45 -6.84
C THR A 394 16.27 13.20 -7.18
N TYR A 395 16.58 12.58 -8.34
CA TYR A 395 16.00 11.30 -8.73
C TYR A 395 16.37 10.13 -7.81
N PHE A 396 17.38 10.26 -6.95
CA PHE A 396 17.68 9.27 -5.92
C PHE A 396 16.53 9.11 -4.92
N VAL A 397 15.93 10.23 -4.51
CA VAL A 397 14.73 10.24 -3.65
C VAL A 397 13.56 9.57 -4.35
N VAL A 398 13.36 9.84 -5.65
CA VAL A 398 12.29 9.23 -6.45
C VAL A 398 12.47 7.72 -6.53
N ALA A 399 13.68 7.25 -6.82
CA ALA A 399 13.99 5.83 -6.83
C ALA A 399 13.72 5.18 -5.46
N HIS A 400 14.24 5.79 -4.37
CA HIS A 400 14.06 5.28 -3.02
C HIS A 400 12.60 5.05 -2.67
N PHE A 401 11.75 6.08 -2.76
CA PHE A 401 10.38 5.89 -2.32
C PHE A 401 9.57 4.98 -3.25
N HIS A 402 9.91 4.86 -4.55
CA HIS A 402 9.29 3.87 -5.41
C HIS A 402 9.71 2.44 -5.06
N TYR A 403 10.96 2.19 -4.66
CA TYR A 403 11.38 0.87 -4.15
C TYR A 403 10.60 0.47 -2.89
N ILE A 404 10.25 1.43 -2.03
CA ILE A 404 9.41 1.17 -0.85
C ILE A 404 7.93 1.01 -1.24
N MET A 405 7.37 1.96 -2.01
CA MET A 405 5.92 2.01 -2.25
C MET A 405 5.49 1.08 -3.39
N VAL A 406 6.18 1.08 -4.51
CA VAL A 406 5.83 0.24 -5.67
C VAL A 406 6.48 -1.13 -5.51
N GLY A 407 7.78 -1.19 -5.25
CA GLY A 407 8.52 -2.43 -4.99
C GLY A 407 8.08 -3.13 -3.71
N GLY A 408 7.62 -2.38 -2.71
CA GLY A 408 7.04 -2.88 -1.47
C GLY A 408 5.51 -2.94 -1.53
N ALA A 409 4.81 -1.82 -1.30
CA ALA A 409 3.37 -1.84 -1.06
C ALA A 409 2.56 -2.43 -2.23
N ILE A 410 2.86 -2.09 -3.49
CA ILE A 410 2.12 -2.63 -4.64
C ILE A 410 2.44 -4.12 -4.86
N MET A 411 3.69 -4.56 -4.70
CA MET A 411 4.02 -5.99 -4.77
C MET A 411 3.26 -6.79 -3.69
N GLY A 412 3.20 -6.28 -2.46
CA GLY A 412 2.41 -6.91 -1.42
C GLY A 412 0.90 -6.86 -1.69
N TYR A 413 0.37 -5.75 -2.22
CA TYR A 413 -1.03 -5.65 -2.63
C TYR A 413 -1.38 -6.69 -3.70
N LEU A 414 -0.59 -6.81 -4.76
CA LEU A 414 -0.79 -7.82 -5.80
C LEU A 414 -0.62 -9.23 -5.25
N GLY A 415 0.39 -9.47 -4.41
CA GLY A 415 0.56 -10.75 -3.72
C GLY A 415 -0.67 -11.13 -2.92
N GLY A 416 -1.23 -10.20 -2.15
CA GLY A 416 -2.47 -10.37 -1.38
C GLY A 416 -3.69 -10.60 -2.25
N ILE A 417 -3.88 -9.81 -3.30
CA ILE A 417 -4.98 -10.01 -4.26
C ILE A 417 -4.93 -11.43 -4.84
N HIS A 418 -3.76 -11.91 -5.28
CA HIS A 418 -3.62 -13.27 -5.82
C HIS A 418 -3.81 -14.35 -4.75
N PHE A 419 -3.31 -14.13 -3.53
CA PHE A 419 -3.44 -15.09 -2.44
C PHE A 419 -4.90 -15.28 -2.02
N TRP A 420 -5.66 -14.19 -1.85
CA TRP A 420 -7.06 -14.25 -1.43
C TRP A 420 -8.07 -14.17 -2.59
N TRP A 421 -7.64 -14.06 -3.86
CA TRP A 421 -8.56 -14.08 -5.00
C TRP A 421 -9.51 -15.29 -5.02
N PRO A 422 -9.03 -16.52 -4.71
CA PRO A 422 -9.91 -17.68 -4.60
C PRO A 422 -10.99 -17.50 -3.54
N LYS A 423 -10.66 -16.86 -2.42
CA LYS A 423 -11.62 -16.57 -1.35
C LYS A 423 -12.61 -15.47 -1.77
N ILE A 424 -12.12 -14.42 -2.40
CA ILE A 424 -12.92 -13.27 -2.85
C ILE A 424 -13.91 -13.68 -3.96
N SER A 425 -13.43 -14.37 -4.98
CA SER A 425 -14.19 -14.64 -6.20
C SER A 425 -14.79 -16.05 -6.27
N GLY A 426 -14.26 -16.99 -5.48
CA GLY A 426 -14.54 -18.42 -5.61
C GLY A 426 -13.92 -19.09 -6.83
N ARG A 427 -13.03 -18.38 -7.53
CA ARG A 427 -12.41 -18.81 -8.79
C ARG A 427 -10.87 -18.81 -8.70
N LEU A 428 -10.26 -19.74 -9.41
CA LEU A 428 -8.83 -19.74 -9.64
C LEU A 428 -8.50 -18.96 -10.91
N TYR A 429 -7.36 -18.27 -10.91
CA TYR A 429 -6.77 -17.61 -12.08
C TYR A 429 -5.74 -18.52 -12.76
N PRO A 430 -5.34 -18.23 -14.02
CA PRO A 430 -4.32 -19.01 -14.73
C PRO A 430 -2.92 -18.73 -14.14
N GLU A 431 -2.42 -19.68 -13.36
CA GLU A 431 -1.19 -19.57 -12.58
C GLU A 431 0.05 -19.23 -13.43
N GLY A 432 0.15 -19.77 -14.65
CA GLY A 432 1.27 -19.49 -15.56
C GLY A 432 1.36 -18.01 -15.94
N TRP A 433 0.23 -17.40 -16.28
CA TRP A 433 0.14 -15.97 -16.58
C TRP A 433 0.40 -15.10 -15.34
N ALA A 434 -0.03 -15.56 -14.16
CA ALA A 434 0.20 -14.85 -12.92
C ALA A 434 1.69 -14.83 -12.53
N ARG A 435 2.40 -15.95 -12.68
CA ARG A 435 3.86 -16.01 -12.49
C ARG A 435 4.61 -15.16 -13.51
N PHE A 436 4.20 -15.24 -14.79
CA PHE A 436 4.78 -14.42 -15.85
C PHE A 436 4.62 -12.93 -15.56
N SER A 437 3.44 -12.50 -15.16
CA SER A 437 3.18 -11.11 -14.77
C SER A 437 4.06 -10.66 -13.61
N ALA A 438 4.21 -11.47 -12.56
CA ALA A 438 5.08 -11.14 -11.42
C ALA A 438 6.54 -10.91 -11.86
N LEU A 439 7.04 -11.74 -12.79
CA LEU A 439 8.38 -11.57 -13.36
C LEU A 439 8.50 -10.31 -14.21
N VAL A 440 7.52 -10.03 -15.09
CA VAL A 440 7.51 -8.83 -15.95
C VAL A 440 7.47 -7.57 -15.10
N ILE A 441 6.64 -7.54 -14.04
CA ILE A 441 6.57 -6.42 -13.09
C ILE A 441 7.93 -6.23 -12.40
N PHE A 442 8.55 -7.30 -11.90
CA PHE A 442 9.85 -7.23 -11.23
C PHE A 442 10.96 -6.68 -12.15
N ILE A 443 11.03 -7.16 -13.38
CA ILE A 443 12.02 -6.69 -14.38
C ILE A 443 11.74 -5.24 -14.76
N GLY A 444 10.49 -4.92 -15.15
CA GLY A 444 10.10 -3.57 -15.56
C GLY A 444 10.33 -2.56 -14.43
N PHE A 445 10.05 -2.94 -13.19
CA PHE A 445 10.30 -2.10 -12.02
C PHE A 445 11.78 -1.74 -11.88
N ASN A 446 12.68 -2.72 -11.89
CA ASN A 446 14.11 -2.47 -11.75
C ASN A 446 14.67 -1.64 -12.91
N LEU A 447 14.25 -1.93 -14.14
CA LEU A 447 14.64 -1.14 -15.32
C LEU A 447 14.14 0.31 -15.26
N THR A 448 13.01 0.55 -14.59
CA THR A 448 12.46 1.89 -14.38
C THR A 448 13.24 2.66 -13.33
N PHE A 449 13.39 2.10 -12.13
CA PHE A 449 13.79 2.87 -10.95
C PHE A 449 15.25 2.71 -10.57
N PHE A 450 15.95 1.65 -10.96
CA PHE A 450 17.37 1.53 -10.69
C PHE A 450 18.21 2.60 -11.41
N PRO A 451 17.98 2.91 -12.72
CA PRO A 451 18.65 4.01 -13.37
C PRO A 451 18.44 5.37 -12.70
N GLN A 452 17.29 5.56 -12.03
CA GLN A 452 17.00 6.81 -11.31
C GLN A 452 17.85 6.98 -10.05
N PHE A 453 18.35 5.93 -9.41
CA PHE A 453 19.38 6.06 -8.37
C PHE A 453 20.65 6.65 -8.93
N VAL A 454 21.06 6.19 -10.11
CA VAL A 454 22.27 6.71 -10.79
C VAL A 454 22.06 8.16 -11.22
N LEU A 455 20.92 8.48 -11.83
CA LEU A 455 20.54 9.85 -12.19
C LEU A 455 20.63 10.80 -10.99
N GLY A 456 20.04 10.41 -9.86
CA GLY A 456 20.06 11.23 -8.65
C GLY A 456 21.44 11.33 -8.01
N TYR A 457 22.24 10.27 -8.01
CA TYR A 457 23.62 10.29 -7.56
C TYR A 457 24.47 11.25 -8.39
N LEU A 458 24.24 11.32 -9.70
CA LEU A 458 24.88 12.24 -10.62
C LEU A 458 24.31 13.68 -10.55
N GLY A 459 23.32 13.93 -9.71
CA GLY A 459 22.77 15.26 -9.43
C GLY A 459 21.57 15.67 -10.27
N MET A 460 20.92 14.76 -11.03
CA MET A 460 19.71 15.12 -11.76
C MET A 460 18.58 15.46 -10.79
N PRO A 461 18.03 16.70 -10.80
CA PRO A 461 16.92 17.08 -9.94
C PRO A 461 15.61 16.42 -10.40
N ARG A 462 14.69 16.13 -9.48
CA ARG A 462 13.34 15.67 -9.78
C ARG A 462 12.42 16.82 -10.16
N ARG A 463 11.29 16.51 -10.83
CA ARG A 463 10.23 17.46 -11.20
C ARG A 463 10.60 18.46 -12.32
N TYR A 464 11.63 18.17 -13.09
CA TYR A 464 12.03 18.96 -14.25
C TYR A 464 11.61 18.22 -15.53
N HIS A 465 11.02 18.93 -16.48
CA HIS A 465 10.60 18.38 -17.78
C HIS A 465 11.73 18.34 -18.81
N ALA A 466 12.77 19.15 -18.61
CA ALA A 466 13.97 19.22 -19.43
C ALA A 466 15.22 18.97 -18.56
N TYR A 467 16.27 18.39 -19.17
CA TYR A 467 17.50 18.01 -18.47
C TYR A 467 18.72 18.03 -19.41
N PRO A 468 19.97 18.10 -18.88
CA PRO A 468 21.18 18.00 -19.69
C PRO A 468 21.30 16.67 -20.44
N GLU A 469 21.85 16.70 -21.67
CA GLU A 469 21.97 15.54 -22.58
C GLU A 469 22.66 14.33 -21.94
N GLU A 470 23.59 14.56 -21.02
CA GLU A 470 24.33 13.50 -20.30
C GLU A 470 23.42 12.51 -19.55
N PHE A 471 22.21 12.91 -19.18
CA PHE A 471 21.22 12.07 -18.48
C PHE A 471 20.30 11.29 -19.42
N GLN A 472 20.36 11.49 -20.74
CA GLN A 472 19.39 10.93 -21.68
C GLN A 472 19.37 9.41 -21.68
N VAL A 473 20.51 8.75 -21.72
CA VAL A 473 20.59 7.28 -21.79
C VAL A 473 19.85 6.64 -20.61
N LEU A 474 20.07 7.12 -19.40
CA LEU A 474 19.41 6.60 -18.20
C LEU A 474 17.91 6.91 -18.17
N ASN A 475 17.49 8.05 -18.68
CA ASN A 475 16.06 8.40 -18.82
C ASN A 475 15.36 7.50 -19.85
N VAL A 476 15.99 7.23 -20.98
CA VAL A 476 15.48 6.28 -22.00
C VAL A 476 15.34 4.87 -21.41
N MET A 477 16.36 4.38 -20.69
CA MET A 477 16.31 3.09 -19.98
C MET A 477 15.13 3.05 -18.99
N SER A 478 14.98 4.11 -18.18
CA SER A 478 13.88 4.23 -17.22
C SER A 478 12.52 4.22 -17.90
N THR A 479 12.37 4.88 -19.06
CA THR A 479 11.11 4.91 -19.84
C THR A 479 10.81 3.55 -20.46
N ALA A 480 11.80 2.86 -21.01
CA ALA A 480 11.65 1.49 -21.52
C ALA A 480 11.18 0.55 -20.38
N GLY A 481 11.79 0.66 -19.19
CA GLY A 481 11.36 -0.07 -18.00
C GLY A 481 9.91 0.22 -17.61
N ALA A 482 9.51 1.50 -17.60
CA ALA A 482 8.15 1.91 -17.27
C ALA A 482 7.12 1.36 -18.25
N SER A 483 7.46 1.24 -19.54
CA SER A 483 6.60 0.62 -20.56
C SER A 483 6.40 -0.88 -20.29
N ILE A 484 7.47 -1.59 -19.92
CA ILE A 484 7.41 -3.01 -19.52
C ILE A 484 6.57 -3.16 -18.25
N LEU A 485 6.76 -2.27 -17.28
CA LEU A 485 6.03 -2.27 -16.00
C LEU A 485 4.52 -2.04 -16.21
N ALA A 486 4.15 -1.12 -17.11
CA ALA A 486 2.76 -0.87 -17.47
C ALA A 486 2.08 -2.10 -18.07
N VAL A 487 2.76 -2.80 -18.98
CA VAL A 487 2.31 -4.09 -19.52
C VAL A 487 2.18 -5.12 -18.40
N GLY A 488 3.17 -5.19 -17.50
CA GLY A 488 3.16 -6.08 -16.35
C GLY A 488 1.92 -5.91 -15.48
N TYR A 489 1.47 -4.67 -15.23
CA TYR A 489 0.24 -4.39 -14.46
C TYR A 489 -1.05 -4.63 -15.24
N ALA A 490 -1.05 -4.49 -16.56
CA ALA A 490 -2.21 -4.78 -17.40
C ALA A 490 -2.56 -6.28 -17.41
N ILE A 491 -1.56 -7.15 -17.38
CA ILE A 491 -1.75 -8.61 -17.44
C ILE A 491 -2.64 -9.14 -16.29
N PRO A 492 -2.41 -8.82 -14.99
CA PRO A 492 -3.28 -9.25 -13.89
C PRO A 492 -4.71 -8.75 -14.04
N LEU A 493 -4.89 -7.51 -14.46
CA LEU A 493 -6.22 -6.96 -14.68
C LEU A 493 -7.03 -7.81 -15.67
N VAL A 494 -6.39 -8.21 -16.78
CA VAL A 494 -7.05 -9.01 -17.83
C VAL A 494 -7.39 -10.41 -17.31
N TYR A 495 -6.44 -11.15 -16.76
CA TYR A 495 -6.72 -12.55 -16.40
C TYR A 495 -7.56 -12.69 -15.11
N LEU A 496 -7.50 -11.74 -14.17
CA LEU A 496 -8.37 -11.76 -12.99
C LEU A 496 -9.83 -11.53 -13.42
N ILE A 497 -10.11 -10.55 -14.27
CA ILE A 497 -11.45 -10.34 -14.84
C ILE A 497 -11.91 -11.57 -15.64
N TRP A 498 -11.05 -12.13 -16.48
CA TRP A 498 -11.33 -13.35 -17.24
C TRP A 498 -11.67 -14.52 -16.31
N SER A 499 -10.96 -14.65 -15.18
CA SER A 499 -11.16 -15.73 -14.23
C SER A 499 -12.52 -15.70 -13.55
N LEU A 500 -13.16 -14.54 -13.41
CA LEU A 500 -14.50 -14.42 -12.85
C LEU A 500 -15.54 -15.25 -13.62
N ARG A 501 -15.34 -15.38 -14.93
CA ARG A 501 -16.26 -16.14 -15.80
C ARG A 501 -15.75 -17.53 -16.14
N TYR A 502 -14.46 -17.67 -16.44
CA TYR A 502 -13.87 -18.87 -17.05
C TYR A 502 -12.92 -19.62 -16.08
N GLY A 503 -12.56 -19.04 -14.95
CA GLY A 503 -11.69 -19.70 -13.97
C GLY A 503 -12.37 -20.91 -13.32
N PRO A 504 -11.62 -21.99 -13.01
CA PRO A 504 -12.16 -23.13 -12.26
C PRO A 504 -12.63 -22.71 -10.86
N ALA A 505 -13.58 -23.45 -10.29
CA ALA A 505 -13.98 -23.25 -8.89
C ALA A 505 -12.80 -23.55 -7.94
N ALA A 506 -12.57 -22.67 -6.98
CA ALA A 506 -11.36 -22.70 -6.17
C ALA A 506 -11.41 -23.68 -4.97
N GLY A 507 -12.59 -24.03 -4.51
CA GLY A 507 -12.76 -24.70 -3.21
C GLY A 507 -12.49 -23.77 -2.02
N PRO A 508 -12.72 -24.23 -0.77
CA PRO A 508 -12.60 -23.37 0.40
C PRO A 508 -11.15 -22.97 0.72
N ASN A 509 -10.17 -23.85 0.49
CA ASN A 509 -8.76 -23.60 0.82
C ASN A 509 -7.82 -24.22 -0.23
N PRO A 510 -7.63 -23.57 -1.39
CA PRO A 510 -6.83 -24.13 -2.48
C PRO A 510 -5.32 -24.15 -2.18
N TRP A 511 -4.87 -23.38 -1.21
CA TRP A 511 -3.46 -23.27 -0.83
C TRP A 511 -3.06 -24.20 0.32
N ASN A 512 -4.02 -24.88 0.96
CA ASN A 512 -3.83 -25.55 2.24
C ASN A 512 -3.19 -24.60 3.28
N ALA A 513 -3.72 -23.37 3.33
CA ALA A 513 -3.30 -22.32 4.23
C ALA A 513 -3.93 -22.51 5.62
N LYS A 514 -3.34 -21.89 6.64
CA LYS A 514 -3.88 -21.81 8.00
C LYS A 514 -4.53 -20.46 8.23
N GLY A 515 -5.58 -20.41 9.02
CA GLY A 515 -6.32 -19.19 9.37
C GLY A 515 -7.83 -19.37 9.22
N LEU A 516 -8.59 -18.67 10.06
CA LEU A 516 -10.06 -18.78 10.11
C LEU A 516 -10.73 -18.41 8.79
N GLU A 517 -10.16 -17.50 8.02
CA GLU A 517 -10.67 -17.10 6.71
C GLU A 517 -10.69 -18.28 5.72
N TRP A 518 -9.79 -19.26 5.90
CA TRP A 518 -9.72 -20.45 5.05
C TRP A 518 -10.66 -21.58 5.48
N GLU A 519 -11.28 -21.49 6.65
CA GLU A 519 -12.30 -22.40 7.13
C GLU A 519 -13.68 -22.08 6.53
N THR A 520 -13.86 -20.88 6.02
CA THR A 520 -15.11 -20.48 5.35
C THR A 520 -15.18 -20.98 3.91
N PRO A 521 -16.38 -21.13 3.32
CA PRO A 521 -16.54 -21.41 1.89
C PRO A 521 -15.92 -20.32 1.01
N SER A 522 -15.70 -20.61 -0.27
CA SER A 522 -15.22 -19.65 -1.28
C SER A 522 -16.21 -19.54 -2.44
N PRO A 523 -16.89 -18.42 -2.64
CA PRO A 523 -16.93 -17.20 -1.81
C PRO A 523 -17.61 -17.41 -0.46
N PRO A 524 -17.28 -16.62 0.59
CA PRO A 524 -17.87 -16.76 1.91
C PRO A 524 -19.34 -16.29 1.95
N PRO A 525 -20.14 -16.76 2.92
CA PRO A 525 -21.49 -16.25 3.16
C PRO A 525 -21.45 -14.82 3.72
N THR A 526 -22.61 -14.15 3.79
CA THR A 526 -22.74 -12.77 4.29
C THR A 526 -22.22 -12.63 5.74
N PHE A 527 -22.50 -13.61 6.61
CA PHE A 527 -22.10 -13.55 8.02
C PHE A 527 -20.78 -14.28 8.34
N ASN A 528 -19.96 -14.59 7.36
CA ASN A 528 -18.68 -15.28 7.46
C ASN A 528 -18.79 -16.68 8.06
N PHE A 529 -19.26 -16.81 9.30
CA PHE A 529 -19.35 -18.06 10.04
C PHE A 529 -20.80 -18.32 10.47
N PRO A 530 -21.30 -19.57 10.37
CA PRO A 530 -22.62 -19.94 10.92
C PRO A 530 -22.64 -19.80 12.45
N GLU A 531 -21.57 -20.22 13.12
CA GLU A 531 -21.34 -20.08 14.55
C GLU A 531 -19.98 -19.42 14.79
N THR A 532 -19.83 -18.76 15.94
CA THR A 532 -18.54 -18.14 16.30
C THR A 532 -17.47 -19.22 16.50
N PRO A 533 -16.36 -19.22 15.74
CA PRO A 533 -15.31 -20.22 15.90
C PRO A 533 -14.61 -20.08 17.26
N VAL A 534 -14.03 -21.17 17.74
CA VAL A 534 -13.16 -21.18 18.94
C VAL A 534 -11.74 -21.51 18.49
N VAL A 535 -10.78 -20.70 18.91
CA VAL A 535 -9.38 -20.84 18.52
C VAL A 535 -8.60 -21.53 19.61
N GLU A 536 -8.09 -22.71 19.33
CA GLU A 536 -7.27 -23.51 20.25
C GLU A 536 -5.79 -23.53 19.83
N GLU A 537 -5.53 -23.47 18.51
CA GLU A 537 -4.19 -23.55 17.94
C GLU A 537 -3.47 -22.18 17.95
N GLU A 538 -2.14 -22.21 17.91
CA GLU A 538 -1.34 -21.02 17.67
C GLU A 538 -1.37 -20.62 16.19
N ALA A 539 -1.04 -19.35 15.90
CA ALA A 539 -0.93 -18.90 14.51
C ALA A 539 0.18 -19.67 13.76
N TYR A 540 -0.10 -20.04 12.50
CA TYR A 540 0.87 -20.65 11.58
C TYR A 540 1.36 -22.06 11.98
N GLU A 541 0.57 -22.86 12.68
CA GLU A 541 0.90 -24.25 12.94
C GLU A 541 0.66 -25.12 11.70
N TYR A 542 1.67 -25.20 10.81
CA TYR A 542 1.64 -26.06 9.63
C TYR A 542 1.98 -27.53 9.94
N PHE A 543 2.70 -27.78 11.04
CA PHE A 543 3.00 -29.13 11.53
C PHE A 543 2.62 -29.23 13.00
N PRO A 544 1.81 -30.23 13.41
CA PRO A 544 1.51 -30.46 14.81
C PRO A 544 2.80 -30.78 15.58
N ALA A 545 2.90 -30.30 16.82
CA ALA A 545 4.10 -30.37 17.65
C ALA A 545 4.69 -31.80 17.85
N ARG A 546 3.92 -32.85 17.56
CA ARG A 546 4.38 -34.25 17.62
C ARG A 546 5.31 -34.65 16.46
N GLU A 547 5.21 -33.99 15.29
CA GLU A 547 6.09 -34.28 14.14
C GLU A 547 7.37 -33.46 14.13
N ALA A 548 7.43 -32.36 14.88
CA ALA A 548 8.60 -31.48 14.98
C ALA A 548 9.77 -32.10 15.79
N LYS A 549 9.59 -33.22 16.46
CA LYS A 549 10.66 -33.89 17.26
C LYS A 549 11.50 -34.90 16.48
N VAL A 550 11.28 -35.07 15.18
CA VAL A 550 11.95 -36.08 14.35
C VAL A 550 12.74 -35.45 13.16
N VAL A 551 13.06 -34.16 13.20
CA VAL A 551 13.96 -33.58 12.17
C VAL A 551 15.13 -32.85 12.84
#